data_43bac2343fb0f127c52def1c2cf9a8dc
#
_entry.id   43bac2343fb0f127c52def1c2cf9a8dc
#
_cell.length_a   1.000
_cell.length_b   1.000
_cell.length_c   1.000
_cell.angle_alpha   90.00
_cell.angle_beta   90.00
_cell.angle_gamma   90.00
#
_symmetry.space_group_name_H-M   'P 1'
#
loop_
_entity.id
_entity.type
_entity.pdbx_description
1 polymer ?
#
loop_
_entity_poly.entity_id
_entity_poly.type
_entity_poly.pdbx_seq_one_letter_code
_entity_poly.pdbx_strand_id
1 'polypeptide(L)'
;KGHYKPDKRVGYPPIFVWPLKPVSALVWIFSIPGYFLPWNLFYVFVGLISWFYLSPPLEAYADFNLEIFLIAFARNSFLVGLYFGAFHFRLYVQRAQELEFKFNPRWPSNKSKQFMFGNQNLDNITLTFASGVTIWTGFEVGILWFASNDYISVINAKENLFYFIAMVFLVHLWRDLHFYLIHRLIHFEPLYSLAHRVHHKNVNPGPWSGLAMHPIEHLFYFSCALLYLFVPFHPAFIIITLVHAGL
;
A
#
# COMPACT_ATOMS: atom_id res chain seq x y z
N LYS A 1 -31.58 -1.50 9.51
CA LYS A 1 -30.32 -2.26 9.68
C LYS A 1 -29.46 -1.45 10.65
N GLY A 2 -29.29 -1.96 11.89
CA GLY A 2 -28.48 -1.30 12.91
C GLY A 2 -27.01 -1.32 12.49
N HIS A 3 -26.35 -0.14 12.48
CA HIS A 3 -24.92 -0.07 12.32
C HIS A 3 -24.28 -0.51 13.66
N TYR A 4 -23.45 -1.53 13.61
CA TYR A 4 -22.60 -1.87 14.75
C TYR A 4 -21.66 -0.70 15.02
N LYS A 5 -21.68 -0.21 16.25
CA LYS A 5 -20.70 0.78 16.73
C LYS A 5 -19.87 0.08 17.80
N PRO A 6 -18.53 0.03 17.66
CA PRO A 6 -17.70 -0.52 18.73
C PRO A 6 -17.88 0.31 20.02
N ASP A 7 -17.85 -0.34 21.17
CA ASP A 7 -18.04 0.32 22.48
C ASP A 7 -16.93 1.32 22.80
N LYS A 8 -15.72 1.11 22.22
CA LYS A 8 -14.61 2.06 22.34
C LYS A 8 -14.76 3.19 21.31
N ARG A 9 -14.73 4.43 21.81
CA ARG A 9 -14.71 5.62 20.96
C ARG A 9 -13.40 5.67 20.16
N VAL A 10 -13.53 5.72 18.84
CA VAL A 10 -12.40 6.00 17.94
C VAL A 10 -12.25 7.52 17.82
N GLY A 11 -11.10 8.06 18.23
CA GLY A 11 -10.77 9.47 18.03
C GLY A 11 -10.49 9.77 16.57
N TYR A 12 -11.01 10.89 16.06
CA TYR A 12 -10.66 11.35 14.72
C TYR A 12 -9.33 12.11 14.75
N PRO A 13 -8.45 11.91 13.74
CA PRO A 13 -7.28 12.75 13.56
C PRO A 13 -7.67 14.24 13.49
N PRO A 14 -6.89 15.16 14.09
CA PRO A 14 -7.24 16.58 14.17
C PRO A 14 -7.45 17.26 12.81
N ILE A 15 -6.87 16.73 11.74
CA ILE A 15 -7.07 17.23 10.37
C ILE A 15 -8.49 17.00 9.81
N PHE A 16 -9.24 16.06 10.39
CA PHE A 16 -10.64 15.77 10.01
C PHE A 16 -11.66 16.38 10.95
N VAL A 17 -11.22 17.22 11.91
CA VAL A 17 -12.11 17.89 12.87
C VAL A 17 -12.32 19.33 12.43
N TRP A 18 -13.59 19.76 12.31
CA TRP A 18 -13.94 21.14 11.95
C TRP A 18 -14.52 21.89 13.18
N PRO A 19 -14.12 23.14 13.44
CA PRO A 19 -13.09 23.91 12.73
C PRO A 19 -11.68 23.37 12.96
N LEU A 20 -10.85 23.42 11.91
CA LEU A 20 -9.47 22.95 11.95
C LEU A 20 -8.69 23.72 13.03
N LYS A 21 -7.97 22.99 13.88
CA LYS A 21 -7.06 23.54 14.88
C LYS A 21 -5.60 23.35 14.40
N PRO A 22 -4.97 24.36 13.78
CA PRO A 22 -3.67 24.19 13.12
C PRO A 22 -2.57 23.62 14.00
N VAL A 23 -2.46 24.12 15.25
CA VAL A 23 -1.46 23.64 16.21
C VAL A 23 -1.69 22.15 16.54
N SER A 24 -2.95 21.76 16.81
CA SER A 24 -3.27 20.35 17.09
C SER A 24 -2.98 19.45 15.89
N ALA A 25 -3.22 19.93 14.67
CA ALA A 25 -2.92 19.21 13.43
C ALA A 25 -1.40 19.04 13.26
N LEU A 26 -0.61 20.09 13.46
CA LEU A 26 0.85 20.03 13.39
C LEU A 26 1.45 19.10 14.45
N VAL A 27 0.97 19.19 15.69
CA VAL A 27 1.41 18.27 16.75
C VAL A 27 1.08 16.83 16.40
N TRP A 28 -0.13 16.57 15.87
CA TRP A 28 -0.53 15.23 15.47
C TRP A 28 0.34 14.66 14.34
N ILE A 29 0.78 15.48 13.37
CA ILE A 29 1.64 15.01 12.28
C ILE A 29 2.90 14.30 12.80
N PHE A 30 3.48 14.80 13.90
CA PHE A 30 4.74 14.29 14.46
C PHE A 30 4.60 13.55 15.79
N SER A 31 3.39 13.41 16.32
CA SER A 31 3.13 12.72 17.59
C SER A 31 3.07 11.19 17.44
N ILE A 32 2.95 10.50 18.57
CA ILE A 32 2.69 9.05 18.64
C ILE A 32 1.40 8.82 19.43
N PRO A 33 0.33 8.25 18.85
CA PRO A 33 0.16 7.98 17.41
C PRO A 33 -0.11 9.26 16.61
N GLY A 34 0.44 9.33 15.40
CA GLY A 34 0.29 10.48 14.52
C GLY A 34 0.34 10.09 13.05
N TYR A 35 0.58 11.08 12.19
CA TYR A 35 0.66 10.82 10.76
C TYR A 35 1.93 10.05 10.38
N PHE A 36 3.11 10.56 10.79
CA PHE A 36 4.36 9.88 10.45
C PHE A 36 4.70 8.73 11.40
N LEU A 37 4.30 8.80 12.64
CA LEU A 37 4.65 7.82 13.67
C LEU A 37 3.42 7.05 14.15
N PRO A 38 3.47 5.72 14.24
CA PRO A 38 4.62 4.85 13.91
C PRO A 38 4.62 4.35 12.44
N TRP A 39 3.48 4.42 11.72
CA TRP A 39 3.26 3.61 10.52
C TRP A 39 4.02 4.10 9.28
N ASN A 40 4.01 5.40 9.00
CA ASN A 40 4.75 5.90 7.84
C ASN A 40 6.26 5.73 8.02
N LEU A 41 6.78 5.91 9.25
CA LEU A 41 8.18 5.59 9.54
C LEU A 41 8.48 4.09 9.42
N PHE A 42 7.54 3.22 9.80
CA PHE A 42 7.67 1.78 9.56
C PHE A 42 7.80 1.46 8.06
N TYR A 43 6.98 2.05 7.19
CA TYR A 43 7.09 1.85 5.74
C TYR A 43 8.41 2.40 5.18
N VAL A 44 8.90 3.54 5.68
CA VAL A 44 10.24 4.04 5.34
C VAL A 44 11.31 3.00 5.69
N PHE A 45 11.27 2.49 6.90
CA PHE A 45 12.26 1.51 7.38
C PHE A 45 12.23 0.22 6.54
N VAL A 46 11.05 -0.33 6.29
CA VAL A 46 10.87 -1.51 5.44
C VAL A 46 11.36 -1.23 4.01
N GLY A 47 11.05 -0.06 3.45
CA GLY A 47 11.48 0.33 2.11
C GLY A 47 12.99 0.50 1.99
N LEU A 48 13.64 1.13 2.99
CA LEU A 48 15.10 1.27 3.03
C LEU A 48 15.80 -0.07 3.16
N ILE A 49 15.32 -0.94 4.05
CA ILE A 49 15.87 -2.31 4.17
C ILE A 49 15.70 -3.05 2.84
N SER A 50 14.52 -2.95 2.24
CA SER A 50 14.23 -3.62 0.96
C SER A 50 15.17 -3.15 -0.13
N TRP A 51 15.44 -1.84 -0.25
CA TRP A 51 16.35 -1.33 -1.25
C TRP A 51 17.80 -1.74 -0.97
N PHE A 52 18.32 -1.47 0.22
CA PHE A 52 19.75 -1.63 0.50
C PHE A 52 20.21 -3.07 0.73
N TYR A 53 19.31 -3.97 1.13
CA TYR A 53 19.69 -5.35 1.52
C TYR A 53 18.95 -6.45 0.76
N LEU A 54 17.81 -6.16 0.15
CA LEU A 54 16.95 -7.16 -0.47
C LEU A 54 16.69 -6.89 -1.96
N SER A 55 17.28 -5.84 -2.53
CA SER A 55 17.18 -5.51 -3.95
C SER A 55 18.53 -5.70 -4.64
N PRO A 56 18.55 -6.10 -5.91
CA PRO A 56 19.73 -6.00 -6.75
C PRO A 56 20.22 -4.54 -6.88
N PRO A 57 21.49 -4.30 -7.20
CA PRO A 57 21.96 -2.96 -7.50
C PRO A 57 21.24 -2.37 -8.73
N LEU A 58 21.20 -1.03 -8.84
CA LEU A 58 20.42 -0.36 -9.88
C LEU A 58 20.82 -0.81 -11.31
N GLU A 59 22.09 -1.03 -11.54
CA GLU A 59 22.64 -1.46 -12.85
C GLU A 59 22.08 -2.79 -13.32
N ALA A 60 21.66 -3.66 -12.38
CA ALA A 60 21.06 -4.95 -12.71
C ALA A 60 19.68 -4.83 -13.39
N TYR A 61 19.03 -3.66 -13.26
CA TYR A 61 17.74 -3.38 -13.91
C TYR A 61 17.89 -2.87 -15.35
N ALA A 62 19.12 -2.66 -15.87
CA ALA A 62 19.35 -2.18 -17.24
C ALA A 62 18.77 -3.12 -18.30
N ASP A 63 18.88 -4.42 -18.09
CA ASP A 63 18.26 -5.43 -18.90
C ASP A 63 16.92 -5.84 -18.30
N PHE A 64 15.84 -5.57 -19.03
CA PHE A 64 14.49 -5.99 -18.61
C PHE A 64 14.37 -7.51 -18.77
N ASN A 65 14.70 -8.25 -17.70
CA ASN A 65 14.68 -9.71 -17.72
C ASN A 65 13.79 -10.33 -16.63
N LEU A 66 13.40 -11.58 -16.83
CA LEU A 66 12.49 -12.29 -15.95
C LEU A 66 13.12 -12.54 -14.57
N GLU A 67 14.42 -12.73 -14.47
CA GLU A 67 15.11 -13.00 -13.22
C GLU A 67 14.94 -11.83 -12.23
N ILE A 68 15.23 -10.61 -12.68
CA ILE A 68 15.07 -9.39 -11.88
C ILE A 68 13.61 -9.21 -11.44
N PHE A 69 12.66 -9.44 -12.36
CA PHE A 69 11.24 -9.41 -11.99
C PHE A 69 10.91 -10.44 -10.91
N LEU A 70 11.39 -11.68 -11.02
CA LEU A 70 11.10 -12.74 -10.06
C LEU A 70 11.75 -12.47 -8.69
N ILE A 71 12.95 -11.90 -8.63
CA ILE A 71 13.61 -11.49 -7.38
C ILE A 71 12.76 -10.42 -6.68
N ALA A 72 12.37 -9.36 -7.39
CA ALA A 72 11.54 -8.30 -6.84
C ALA A 72 10.15 -8.84 -6.42
N PHE A 73 9.53 -9.70 -7.24
CA PHE A 73 8.25 -10.34 -6.94
C PHE A 73 8.32 -11.22 -5.70
N ALA A 74 9.38 -12.02 -5.56
CA ALA A 74 9.58 -12.87 -4.39
C ALA A 74 9.74 -12.04 -3.10
N ARG A 75 10.53 -10.96 -3.14
CA ARG A 75 10.68 -10.02 -2.04
C ARG A 75 9.34 -9.35 -1.67
N ASN A 76 8.61 -8.80 -2.65
CA ASN A 76 7.34 -8.15 -2.42
C ASN A 76 6.29 -9.13 -1.88
N SER A 77 6.27 -10.36 -2.42
CA SER A 77 5.42 -11.44 -1.92
C SER A 77 5.73 -11.80 -0.48
N PHE A 78 7.00 -11.87 -0.13
CA PHE A 78 7.43 -12.14 1.24
C PHE A 78 6.97 -11.03 2.21
N LEU A 79 7.15 -9.77 1.85
CA LEU A 79 6.72 -8.62 2.67
C LEU A 79 5.20 -8.64 2.91
N VAL A 80 4.41 -8.79 1.85
CA VAL A 80 2.95 -8.89 1.92
C VAL A 80 2.51 -10.11 2.73
N GLY A 81 3.12 -11.27 2.46
CA GLY A 81 2.82 -12.52 3.16
C GLY A 81 3.11 -12.43 4.65
N LEU A 82 4.25 -11.83 5.03
CA LEU A 82 4.62 -11.62 6.42
C LEU A 82 3.69 -10.63 7.11
N TYR A 83 3.44 -9.47 6.51
CA TYR A 83 2.65 -8.41 7.11
C TYR A 83 1.18 -8.80 7.25
N PHE A 84 0.52 -9.15 6.16
CA PHE A 84 -0.89 -9.55 6.20
C PHE A 84 -1.10 -10.90 6.90
N GLY A 85 -0.15 -11.82 6.74
CA GLY A 85 -0.17 -13.11 7.41
C GLY A 85 -0.07 -12.98 8.92
N ALA A 86 0.80 -12.12 9.44
CA ALA A 86 0.92 -11.85 10.88
C ALA A 86 -0.37 -11.28 11.46
N PHE A 87 -0.98 -10.27 10.80
CA PHE A 87 -2.27 -9.74 11.23
C PHE A 87 -3.40 -10.77 11.10
N HIS A 88 -3.40 -11.54 10.00
CA HIS A 88 -4.40 -12.60 9.84
C HIS A 88 -4.29 -13.65 10.94
N PHE A 89 -3.08 -14.13 11.21
CA PHE A 89 -2.84 -15.10 12.27
C PHE A 89 -3.28 -14.55 13.63
N ARG A 90 -2.82 -13.35 14.00
CA ARG A 90 -3.12 -12.74 15.29
C ARG A 90 -4.61 -12.42 15.49
N LEU A 91 -5.24 -11.81 14.48
CA LEU A 91 -6.59 -11.25 14.63
C LEU A 91 -7.71 -12.20 14.16
N TYR A 92 -7.43 -13.14 13.24
CA TYR A 92 -8.46 -14.00 12.65
C TYR A 92 -8.30 -15.48 12.99
N VAL A 93 -7.07 -15.97 13.21
CA VAL A 93 -6.82 -17.36 13.65
C VAL A 93 -6.82 -17.42 15.17
N GLN A 94 -5.96 -16.65 15.84
CA GLN A 94 -5.91 -16.59 17.31
C GLN A 94 -7.09 -15.81 17.92
N ARG A 95 -7.77 -14.95 17.12
CA ARG A 95 -8.88 -14.07 17.57
C ARG A 95 -8.51 -13.21 18.78
N ALA A 96 -7.30 -12.69 18.82
CA ALA A 96 -6.73 -12.03 20.00
C ALA A 96 -7.51 -10.78 20.47
N GLN A 97 -8.33 -10.20 19.60
CA GLN A 97 -9.18 -9.04 19.91
C GLN A 97 -10.68 -9.40 19.81
N GLU A 98 -11.02 -10.67 19.54
CA GLU A 98 -12.38 -11.13 19.31
C GLU A 98 -13.17 -10.16 18.40
N LEU A 99 -14.28 -9.58 18.86
CA LEU A 99 -15.09 -8.63 18.11
C LEU A 99 -14.89 -7.17 18.56
N GLU A 100 -14.01 -6.90 19.53
CA GLU A 100 -13.91 -5.61 20.23
C GLU A 100 -13.67 -4.42 19.28
N PHE A 101 -12.88 -4.63 18.20
CA PHE A 101 -12.54 -3.57 17.23
C PHE A 101 -13.13 -3.83 15.84
N LYS A 102 -13.97 -4.85 15.68
CA LYS A 102 -14.58 -5.14 14.37
C LYS A 102 -15.81 -4.28 14.14
N PHE A 103 -15.80 -3.52 13.03
CA PHE A 103 -16.98 -2.79 12.55
C PHE A 103 -18.13 -3.74 12.19
N ASN A 104 -17.81 -4.86 11.55
CA ASN A 104 -18.77 -5.93 11.23
C ASN A 104 -18.46 -7.14 12.12
N PRO A 105 -19.40 -7.59 12.98
CA PRO A 105 -19.17 -8.69 13.92
C PRO A 105 -19.05 -10.08 13.27
N ARG A 106 -19.22 -10.16 11.95
CA ARG A 106 -19.10 -11.43 11.23
C ARG A 106 -17.64 -11.75 10.92
N TRP A 107 -17.32 -13.02 10.86
CA TRP A 107 -16.05 -13.52 10.36
C TRP A 107 -16.08 -13.66 8.84
N PRO A 108 -14.91 -13.67 8.14
CA PRO A 108 -14.85 -13.85 6.70
C PRO A 108 -15.59 -15.12 6.26
N SER A 109 -16.33 -15.02 5.16
CA SER A 109 -17.15 -16.11 4.68
C SER A 109 -16.30 -17.22 4.05
N ASN A 110 -16.63 -18.46 4.36
CA ASN A 110 -16.03 -19.66 3.75
C ASN A 110 -17.03 -20.49 2.91
N LYS A 111 -18.26 -19.98 2.71
CA LYS A 111 -19.33 -20.64 1.96
C LYS A 111 -20.16 -19.63 1.16
N SER A 112 -19.52 -18.65 0.49
CA SER A 112 -20.24 -17.62 -0.28
C SER A 112 -19.90 -17.69 -1.76
N LYS A 113 -20.92 -17.81 -2.61
CA LYS A 113 -20.77 -17.78 -4.07
C LYS A 113 -20.22 -16.47 -4.66
N GLN A 114 -20.11 -15.40 -3.85
CA GLN A 114 -19.53 -14.12 -4.27
C GLN A 114 -18.02 -14.18 -4.43
N PHE A 115 -17.37 -15.15 -3.78
CA PHE A 115 -15.92 -15.30 -3.75
C PHE A 115 -15.47 -16.51 -4.53
N MET A 116 -14.33 -16.43 -5.18
CA MET A 116 -13.66 -17.58 -5.79
C MET A 116 -13.51 -18.69 -4.73
N PHE A 117 -13.68 -19.91 -5.14
CA PHE A 117 -13.61 -21.08 -4.26
C PHE A 117 -14.63 -21.06 -3.10
N GLY A 118 -15.63 -20.19 -3.13
CA GLY A 118 -16.57 -20.00 -2.03
C GLY A 118 -15.99 -19.40 -0.76
N ASN A 119 -14.70 -19.01 -0.77
CA ASN A 119 -13.94 -18.60 0.40
C ASN A 119 -13.37 -17.19 0.23
N GLN A 120 -13.77 -16.26 1.11
CA GLN A 120 -13.38 -14.87 1.07
C GLN A 120 -11.85 -14.68 1.23
N ASN A 121 -11.22 -15.40 2.16
CA ASN A 121 -9.78 -15.26 2.38
C ASN A 121 -8.98 -15.79 1.19
N LEU A 122 -9.36 -16.93 0.61
CA LEU A 122 -8.67 -17.46 -0.57
C LEU A 122 -8.85 -16.54 -1.78
N ASP A 123 -10.05 -15.99 -2.01
CA ASP A 123 -10.29 -14.99 -3.05
C ASP A 123 -9.38 -13.77 -2.88
N ASN A 124 -9.35 -13.21 -1.67
CA ASN A 124 -8.55 -12.03 -1.36
C ASN A 124 -7.04 -12.31 -1.51
N ILE A 125 -6.55 -13.44 -1.01
CA ILE A 125 -5.15 -13.87 -1.16
C ILE A 125 -4.79 -14.03 -2.65
N THR A 126 -5.66 -14.66 -3.42
CA THR A 126 -5.44 -14.87 -4.86
C THR A 126 -5.33 -13.53 -5.59
N LEU A 127 -6.25 -12.59 -5.37
CA LEU A 127 -6.21 -11.26 -5.98
C LEU A 127 -4.97 -10.46 -5.51
N THR A 128 -4.61 -10.55 -4.23
CA THR A 128 -3.43 -9.89 -3.69
C THR A 128 -2.16 -10.33 -4.42
N PHE A 129 -1.91 -11.64 -4.56
CA PHE A 129 -0.67 -12.11 -5.17
C PHE A 129 -0.72 -12.14 -6.70
N ALA A 130 -1.77 -12.69 -7.29
CA ALA A 130 -1.84 -12.85 -8.74
C ALA A 130 -1.99 -11.52 -9.49
N SER A 131 -2.51 -10.48 -8.85
CA SER A 131 -2.69 -9.18 -9.46
C SER A 131 -1.97 -8.07 -8.69
N GLY A 132 -2.23 -7.90 -7.39
CA GLY A 132 -1.67 -6.80 -6.61
C GLY A 132 -0.16 -6.78 -6.61
N VAL A 133 0.47 -7.83 -6.09
CA VAL A 133 1.94 -7.94 -6.02
C VAL A 133 2.59 -7.97 -7.40
N THR A 134 1.94 -8.61 -8.38
CA THR A 134 2.44 -8.67 -9.76
C THR A 134 2.51 -7.27 -10.38
N ILE A 135 1.44 -6.47 -10.27
CA ILE A 135 1.37 -5.12 -10.84
C ILE A 135 2.28 -4.16 -10.06
N TRP A 136 2.32 -4.26 -8.72
CA TRP A 136 3.30 -3.55 -7.90
C TRP A 136 4.73 -3.77 -8.42
N THR A 137 5.11 -5.06 -8.57
CA THR A 137 6.45 -5.42 -9.05
C THR A 137 6.71 -4.89 -10.46
N GLY A 138 5.70 -4.90 -11.33
CA GLY A 138 5.79 -4.34 -12.68
C GLY A 138 6.11 -2.83 -12.66
N PHE A 139 5.43 -2.04 -11.83
CA PHE A 139 5.74 -0.61 -11.68
C PHE A 139 7.14 -0.39 -11.11
N GLU A 140 7.52 -1.15 -10.09
CA GLU A 140 8.82 -1.05 -9.48
C GLU A 140 9.95 -1.30 -10.47
N VAL A 141 9.92 -2.49 -11.11
CA VAL A 141 10.95 -2.90 -12.07
C VAL A 141 10.96 -1.96 -13.28
N GLY A 142 9.79 -1.52 -13.76
CA GLY A 142 9.67 -0.57 -14.87
C GLY A 142 10.34 0.78 -14.58
N ILE A 143 10.07 1.38 -13.41
CA ILE A 143 10.69 2.67 -13.03
C ILE A 143 12.20 2.50 -12.80
N LEU A 144 12.65 1.42 -12.17
CA LEU A 144 14.07 1.15 -11.97
C LEU A 144 14.79 0.87 -13.28
N TRP A 145 14.12 0.25 -14.28
CA TRP A 145 14.65 0.10 -15.62
C TRP A 145 14.84 1.45 -16.32
N PHE A 146 13.85 2.36 -16.25
CA PHE A 146 13.99 3.72 -16.78
C PHE A 146 15.18 4.45 -16.13
N ALA A 147 15.37 4.28 -14.82
CA ALA A 147 16.46 4.89 -14.08
C ALA A 147 17.82 4.31 -14.45
N SER A 148 17.91 3.00 -14.59
CA SER A 148 19.15 2.29 -14.92
C SER A 148 19.64 2.56 -16.36
N ASN A 149 18.73 3.01 -17.23
CA ASN A 149 19.02 3.39 -18.62
C ASN A 149 19.11 4.92 -18.83
N ASP A 150 19.26 5.69 -17.75
CA ASP A 150 19.42 7.15 -17.78
C ASP A 150 18.23 7.94 -18.40
N TYR A 151 17.05 7.31 -18.51
CA TYR A 151 15.85 8.02 -18.98
C TYR A 151 15.24 8.95 -17.94
N ILE A 152 15.55 8.73 -16.66
CA ILE A 152 15.12 9.57 -15.55
C ILE A 152 16.29 9.87 -14.61
N SER A 153 16.27 11.06 -14.02
CA SER A 153 17.37 11.55 -13.19
C SER A 153 17.42 10.85 -11.83
N VAL A 154 18.54 10.21 -11.54
CA VAL A 154 18.84 9.60 -10.24
C VAL A 154 19.76 10.50 -9.43
N ILE A 155 19.40 10.75 -8.18
CA ILE A 155 20.21 11.57 -7.27
C ILE A 155 21.14 10.74 -6.40
N ASN A 156 22.29 11.31 -6.06
CA ASN A 156 23.15 10.82 -4.99
C ASN A 156 22.64 11.36 -3.65
N ALA A 157 22.26 10.47 -2.75
CA ALA A 157 21.70 10.83 -1.44
C ALA A 157 22.67 11.66 -0.58
N LYS A 158 23.99 11.42 -0.66
CA LYS A 158 25.00 12.15 0.12
C LYS A 158 25.17 13.59 -0.37
N GLU A 159 25.13 13.80 -1.68
CA GLU A 159 25.27 15.11 -2.30
C GLU A 159 23.99 15.93 -2.19
N ASN A 160 22.84 15.28 -2.09
CA ASN A 160 21.50 15.88 -2.07
C ASN A 160 20.74 15.54 -0.79
N LEU A 161 21.41 15.54 0.36
CA LEU A 161 20.86 15.02 1.62
C LEU A 161 19.54 15.70 2.04
N PHE A 162 19.44 17.03 1.89
CA PHE A 162 18.22 17.75 2.24
C PHE A 162 17.03 17.31 1.36
N TYR A 163 17.26 17.21 0.04
CA TYR A 163 16.25 16.73 -0.89
C TYR A 163 15.86 15.28 -0.58
N PHE A 164 16.83 14.41 -0.30
CA PHE A 164 16.58 13.03 0.07
C PHE A 164 15.68 12.93 1.30
N ILE A 165 16.01 13.64 2.38
CA ILE A 165 15.22 13.66 3.61
C ILE A 165 13.82 14.23 3.34
N ALA A 166 13.70 15.34 2.61
CA ALA A 166 12.42 15.94 2.28
C ALA A 166 11.53 14.96 1.49
N MET A 167 12.09 14.27 0.50
CA MET A 167 11.35 13.29 -0.29
C MET A 167 10.90 12.09 0.52
N VAL A 168 11.67 11.60 1.49
CA VAL A 168 11.24 10.51 2.40
C VAL A 168 9.92 10.86 3.11
N PHE A 169 9.68 12.13 3.44
CA PHE A 169 8.40 12.58 4.01
C PHE A 169 7.34 12.85 2.94
N LEU A 170 7.71 13.49 1.84
CA LEU A 170 6.77 13.92 0.79
C LEU A 170 6.16 12.74 0.01
N VAL A 171 6.88 11.63 -0.13
CA VAL A 171 6.35 10.44 -0.82
C VAL A 171 5.09 9.88 -0.16
N HIS A 172 4.97 9.99 1.17
CA HIS A 172 3.77 9.56 1.88
C HIS A 172 2.58 10.46 1.57
N LEU A 173 2.78 11.78 1.61
CA LEU A 173 1.74 12.75 1.25
C LEU A 173 1.29 12.58 -0.20
N TRP A 174 2.26 12.38 -1.12
CA TRP A 174 1.95 12.09 -2.51
C TRP A 174 1.11 10.81 -2.67
N ARG A 175 1.54 9.72 -2.03
CA ARG A 175 0.83 8.43 -2.10
C ARG A 175 -0.61 8.57 -1.60
N ASP A 176 -0.82 9.27 -0.47
CA ASP A 176 -2.15 9.44 0.10
C ASP A 176 -3.04 10.34 -0.77
N LEU A 177 -2.48 11.43 -1.31
CA LEU A 177 -3.18 12.30 -2.25
C LEU A 177 -3.57 11.55 -3.52
N HIS A 178 -2.63 10.83 -4.11
CA HIS A 178 -2.86 10.01 -5.30
C HIS A 178 -3.94 8.96 -5.04
N PHE A 179 -3.84 8.23 -3.93
CA PHE A 179 -4.85 7.24 -3.56
C PHE A 179 -6.25 7.87 -3.44
N TYR A 180 -6.37 9.00 -2.77
CA TYR A 180 -7.64 9.69 -2.64
C TYR A 180 -8.24 10.06 -4.01
N LEU A 181 -7.43 10.62 -4.91
CA LEU A 181 -7.87 11.04 -6.24
C LEU A 181 -8.29 9.84 -7.09
N ILE A 182 -7.47 8.79 -7.13
CA ILE A 182 -7.76 7.57 -7.88
C ILE A 182 -8.98 6.86 -7.31
N HIS A 183 -9.06 6.69 -5.99
CA HIS A 183 -10.20 6.04 -5.35
C HIS A 183 -11.51 6.78 -5.65
N ARG A 184 -11.48 8.11 -5.62
CA ARG A 184 -12.63 8.93 -6.01
C ARG A 184 -12.98 8.76 -7.50
N LEU A 185 -11.97 8.70 -8.37
CA LEU A 185 -12.16 8.50 -9.82
C LEU A 185 -12.83 7.15 -10.11
N ILE A 186 -12.35 6.07 -9.51
CA ILE A 186 -12.88 4.72 -9.80
C ILE A 186 -14.28 4.48 -9.22
N HIS A 187 -14.81 5.39 -8.38
CA HIS A 187 -16.20 5.38 -7.96
C HIS A 187 -17.16 5.89 -9.04
N PHE A 188 -16.68 6.53 -10.13
CA PHE A 188 -17.53 6.92 -11.25
C PHE A 188 -17.74 5.77 -12.22
N GLU A 189 -18.96 5.65 -12.80
CA GLU A 189 -19.21 4.73 -13.90
C GLU A 189 -18.49 5.19 -15.18
N PRO A 190 -17.97 4.27 -16.00
CA PRO A 190 -18.10 2.80 -15.91
C PRO A 190 -17.01 2.10 -15.06
N LEU A 191 -16.04 2.84 -14.47
CA LEU A 191 -14.91 2.27 -13.75
C LEU A 191 -15.35 1.50 -12.51
N TYR A 192 -16.41 1.98 -11.83
CA TYR A 192 -16.95 1.28 -10.66
C TYR A 192 -17.43 -0.13 -11.02
N SER A 193 -18.30 -0.24 -12.01
CA SER A 193 -18.85 -1.53 -12.42
C SER A 193 -17.81 -2.46 -13.05
N LEU A 194 -16.82 -1.89 -13.77
CA LEU A 194 -15.77 -2.65 -14.45
C LEU A 194 -14.75 -3.24 -13.45
N ALA A 195 -14.31 -2.47 -12.48
CA ALA A 195 -13.17 -2.81 -11.63
C ALA A 195 -13.48 -2.72 -10.12
N HIS A 196 -13.90 -1.56 -9.63
CA HIS A 196 -13.93 -1.25 -8.21
C HIS A 196 -14.99 -2.03 -7.42
N ARG A 197 -16.05 -2.49 -8.06
CA ARG A 197 -17.05 -3.39 -7.48
C ARG A 197 -16.44 -4.68 -6.92
N VAL A 198 -15.31 -5.14 -7.46
CA VAL A 198 -14.60 -6.34 -6.95
C VAL A 198 -14.10 -6.10 -5.54
N HIS A 199 -13.51 -4.92 -5.28
CA HIS A 199 -13.07 -4.53 -3.96
C HIS A 199 -14.26 -4.41 -2.98
N HIS A 200 -15.33 -3.77 -3.40
CA HIS A 200 -16.54 -3.56 -2.59
C HIS A 200 -17.34 -4.82 -2.24
N LYS A 201 -17.05 -5.98 -2.85
CA LYS A 201 -17.65 -7.25 -2.39
C LYS A 201 -17.20 -7.66 -0.99
N ASN A 202 -16.06 -7.11 -0.50
CA ASN A 202 -15.52 -7.33 0.83
C ASN A 202 -16.22 -6.46 1.90
N VAL A 203 -17.53 -6.64 2.09
CA VAL A 203 -18.33 -5.92 3.10
C VAL A 203 -17.92 -6.25 4.55
N ASN A 204 -17.12 -7.28 4.74
CA ASN A 204 -16.51 -7.68 6.00
C ASN A 204 -14.99 -7.80 5.81
N PRO A 205 -14.26 -6.65 5.81
CA PRO A 205 -12.85 -6.64 5.50
C PRO A 205 -12.02 -7.42 6.52
N GLY A 206 -10.95 -8.02 6.03
CA GLY A 206 -9.88 -8.63 6.80
C GLY A 206 -8.52 -8.16 6.28
N PRO A 207 -7.40 -8.62 6.85
CA PRO A 207 -6.06 -8.16 6.45
C PRO A 207 -5.78 -8.31 4.95
N TRP A 208 -6.25 -9.38 4.33
CA TRP A 208 -6.06 -9.64 2.89
C TRP A 208 -6.97 -8.83 1.97
N SER A 209 -7.98 -8.13 2.51
CA SER A 209 -8.94 -7.40 1.66
C SER A 209 -8.39 -6.07 1.14
N GLY A 210 -7.33 -5.53 1.73
CA GLY A 210 -6.72 -4.26 1.29
C GLY A 210 -6.25 -4.28 -0.16
N LEU A 211 -5.62 -5.37 -0.58
CA LEU A 211 -5.17 -5.60 -1.97
C LEU A 211 -6.07 -6.58 -2.74
N ALA A 212 -7.28 -6.85 -2.29
CA ALA A 212 -8.24 -7.68 -3.02
C ALA A 212 -9.03 -6.84 -4.02
N MET A 213 -8.37 -6.43 -5.10
CA MET A 213 -8.87 -5.53 -6.14
C MET A 213 -8.81 -6.17 -7.52
N HIS A 214 -9.54 -5.60 -8.47
CA HIS A 214 -9.44 -5.98 -9.88
C HIS A 214 -8.08 -5.53 -10.47
N PRO A 215 -7.49 -6.25 -11.45
CA PRO A 215 -6.21 -5.83 -12.07
C PRO A 215 -6.20 -4.40 -12.60
N ILE A 216 -7.28 -3.93 -13.21
CA ILE A 216 -7.43 -2.55 -13.66
C ILE A 216 -7.32 -1.56 -12.49
N GLU A 217 -7.93 -1.88 -11.35
CA GLU A 217 -7.82 -1.06 -10.15
C GLU A 217 -6.39 -1.03 -9.61
N HIS A 218 -5.67 -2.16 -9.62
CA HIS A 218 -4.27 -2.20 -9.24
C HIS A 218 -3.39 -1.33 -10.14
N LEU A 219 -3.65 -1.28 -11.46
CA LEU A 219 -2.93 -0.38 -12.37
C LEU A 219 -3.10 1.08 -11.95
N PHE A 220 -4.32 1.51 -11.68
CA PHE A 220 -4.56 2.86 -11.15
C PHE A 220 -3.96 3.06 -9.76
N TYR A 221 -4.08 2.08 -8.88
CA TYR A 221 -3.63 2.16 -7.49
C TYR A 221 -2.11 2.33 -7.37
N PHE A 222 -1.34 1.55 -8.11
CA PHE A 222 0.12 1.61 -8.11
C PHE A 222 0.70 2.65 -9.09
N SER A 223 -0.13 3.35 -9.87
CA SER A 223 0.33 4.43 -10.76
C SER A 223 0.90 5.64 -10.01
N CYS A 224 0.82 5.69 -8.66
CA CYS A 224 1.56 6.65 -7.84
C CYS A 224 3.08 6.60 -8.13
N ALA A 225 3.60 5.47 -8.56
CA ALA A 225 4.97 5.27 -9.00
C ALA A 225 5.37 6.15 -10.20
N LEU A 226 4.41 6.53 -11.07
CA LEU A 226 4.70 7.34 -12.25
C LEU A 226 5.19 8.76 -11.94
N LEU A 227 5.06 9.22 -10.69
CA LEU A 227 5.68 10.47 -10.24
C LEU A 227 7.17 10.53 -10.59
N TYR A 228 7.86 9.41 -10.45
CA TYR A 228 9.31 9.32 -10.64
C TYR A 228 9.77 9.44 -12.09
N LEU A 229 8.86 9.46 -13.05
CA LEU A 229 9.16 9.84 -14.43
C LEU A 229 9.38 11.36 -14.59
N PHE A 230 8.95 12.16 -13.62
CA PHE A 230 8.91 13.62 -13.73
C PHE A 230 9.77 14.35 -12.68
N VAL A 231 10.22 13.65 -11.65
CA VAL A 231 11.02 14.24 -10.56
C VAL A 231 12.32 13.46 -10.36
N PRO A 232 13.45 14.14 -10.08
CA PRO A 232 14.67 13.43 -9.70
C PRO A 232 14.42 12.56 -8.47
N PHE A 233 14.93 11.34 -8.46
CA PHE A 233 14.67 10.44 -7.35
C PHE A 233 15.86 9.56 -6.98
N HIS A 234 15.83 9.05 -5.76
CA HIS A 234 16.70 7.96 -5.33
C HIS A 234 15.90 6.65 -5.41
N PRO A 235 16.47 5.52 -5.88
CA PRO A 235 15.75 4.24 -6.02
C PRO A 235 14.98 3.79 -4.76
N ALA A 236 15.45 4.12 -3.56
CA ALA A 236 14.72 3.85 -2.33
C ALA A 236 13.32 4.48 -2.28
N PHE A 237 13.09 5.62 -2.97
CA PHE A 237 11.78 6.30 -2.90
C PHE A 237 10.67 5.50 -3.58
N ILE A 238 10.96 4.89 -4.73
CA ILE A 238 9.95 4.03 -5.39
C ILE A 238 9.59 2.84 -4.51
N ILE A 239 10.59 2.23 -3.87
CA ILE A 239 10.37 1.10 -2.96
C ILE A 239 9.53 1.55 -1.74
N ILE A 240 9.88 2.67 -1.08
CA ILE A 240 9.11 3.22 0.05
C ILE A 240 7.66 3.50 -0.37
N THR A 241 7.46 4.16 -1.53
CA THR A 241 6.13 4.50 -2.03
C THR A 241 5.28 3.25 -2.27
N LEU A 242 5.84 2.24 -2.92
CA LEU A 242 5.12 1.02 -3.25
C LEU A 242 4.94 0.10 -2.02
N VAL A 243 5.89 0.08 -1.09
CA VAL A 243 5.71 -0.57 0.23
C VAL A 243 4.59 0.09 1.00
N HIS A 244 4.53 1.43 1.06
CA HIS A 244 3.43 2.15 1.70
C HIS A 244 2.08 1.91 0.98
N ALA A 245 2.08 1.72 -0.33
CA ALA A 245 0.86 1.39 -1.06
C ALA A 245 0.45 -0.08 -0.86
N GLY A 246 1.40 -1.00 -0.71
CA GLY A 246 1.19 -2.44 -0.70
C GLY A 246 0.98 -3.06 0.68
N LEU A 247 1.39 -2.40 1.76
CA LEU A 247 1.27 -2.88 3.14
C LEU A 247 0.32 -2.02 3.98
#